data_89ef6d928a1dca681df1b1fc178c4d27
#
_entry.id   89ef6d928a1dca681df1b1fc178c4d27
#
_cell.length_a   1.000
_cell.length_b   1.000
_cell.length_c   1.000
_cell.angle_alpha   90.00
_cell.angle_beta   90.00
_cell.angle_gamma   90.00
#
_symmetry.space_group_name_H-M   'P 1'
#
loop_
_entity.id
_entity.type
_entity.pdbx_description
1 polymer ?
#
loop_
_entity_poly.entity_id
_entity_poly.type
_entity_poly.pdbx_seq_one_letter_code
_entity_poly.pdbx_strand_id
1 'polypeptide(L)'
;MDLSEVFQWVFLSVDVGGVVVAGVLGGMVARERRFDLVGFVALALMAALGGGMLRDVLLQRGPPVALTNPYYLGGAVLGAVVAFLLPLRGKWWHRFFILADAFVLGAWSATGTIKTVELGFGIGPAMLLGVITGVGGGMIRGIAVGRTPAIFGGNTLYATGALAATIPAMALWHAGHPSLALIAATLVGGIVCTAARWYKWRLPLNDDYSLGRTYRQVRASFEEYTRMREAGLLRRRRTEAVEIRARHSRRRRGRGLGRGRSR
;
A
#
# COMPACT_ATOMS: atom_id res chain seq x y z
N MET A 1 -19.63 25.31 24.88
CA MET A 1 -19.05 24.82 23.61
C MET A 1 -20.04 23.86 22.99
N ASP A 2 -20.49 24.17 21.82
CA ASP A 2 -21.43 23.31 21.10
C ASP A 2 -20.70 22.07 20.57
N LEU A 3 -21.37 20.92 20.48
CA LEU A 3 -20.75 19.68 20.01
C LEU A 3 -20.10 19.85 18.61
N SER A 4 -20.66 20.74 17.79
CA SER A 4 -20.10 21.11 16.49
C SER A 4 -18.75 21.85 16.58
N GLU A 5 -18.59 22.74 17.56
CA GLU A 5 -17.34 23.46 17.82
C GLU A 5 -16.27 22.51 18.32
N VAL A 6 -16.60 21.63 19.25
CA VAL A 6 -15.66 20.59 19.76
C VAL A 6 -15.15 19.72 18.61
N PHE A 7 -16.05 19.30 17.71
CA PHE A 7 -15.66 18.51 16.54
C PHE A 7 -14.71 19.27 15.62
N GLN A 8 -14.97 20.55 15.34
CA GLN A 8 -14.10 21.36 14.49
C GLN A 8 -12.70 21.51 15.09
N TRP A 9 -12.61 21.75 16.41
CA TRP A 9 -11.31 21.84 17.08
C TRP A 9 -10.54 20.51 17.10
N VAL A 10 -11.22 19.40 17.34
CA VAL A 10 -10.60 18.07 17.28
C VAL A 10 -10.11 17.77 15.86
N PHE A 11 -10.95 18.04 14.87
CA PHE A 11 -10.59 17.85 13.47
C PHE A 11 -9.36 18.67 13.08
N LEU A 12 -9.36 19.97 13.41
CA LEU A 12 -8.22 20.85 13.13
C LEU A 12 -6.95 20.38 13.86
N SER A 13 -7.07 19.96 15.12
CA SER A 13 -5.92 19.50 15.92
C SER A 13 -5.31 18.22 15.33
N VAL A 14 -6.12 17.27 14.89
CA VAL A 14 -5.65 16.05 14.25
C VAL A 14 -5.00 16.36 12.90
N ASP A 15 -5.60 17.23 12.12
CA ASP A 15 -5.08 17.60 10.80
C ASP A 15 -3.76 18.37 10.88
N VAL A 16 -3.69 19.39 11.74
CA VAL A 16 -2.45 20.16 11.99
C VAL A 16 -1.38 19.31 12.67
N GLY A 17 -1.77 18.42 13.59
CA GLY A 17 -0.85 17.44 14.18
C GLY A 17 -0.21 16.54 13.10
N GLY A 18 -1.00 16.11 12.13
CA GLY A 18 -0.52 15.41 10.94
C GLY A 18 0.47 16.23 10.12
N VAL A 19 0.19 17.53 9.94
CA VAL A 19 1.10 18.46 9.24
C VAL A 19 2.45 18.55 9.96
N VAL A 20 2.46 18.67 11.30
CA VAL A 20 3.72 18.68 12.08
C VAL A 20 4.50 17.38 11.87
N VAL A 21 3.84 16.22 12.01
CA VAL A 21 4.49 14.89 11.80
C VAL A 21 5.06 14.78 10.40
N ALA A 22 4.31 15.15 9.37
CA ALA A 22 4.77 15.09 7.99
C ALA A 22 5.91 16.07 7.69
N GLY A 23 5.89 17.26 8.33
CA GLY A 23 7.00 18.23 8.29
C GLY A 23 8.27 17.67 8.92
N VAL A 24 8.15 17.01 10.08
CA VAL A 24 9.30 16.31 10.69
C VAL A 24 9.85 15.23 9.77
N LEU A 25 8.99 14.42 9.16
CA LEU A 25 9.40 13.38 8.21
C LEU A 25 10.10 13.96 6.97
N GLY A 26 9.59 15.10 6.46
CA GLY A 26 10.24 15.84 5.38
C GLY A 26 11.64 16.31 5.78
N GLY A 27 11.76 16.93 6.96
CA GLY A 27 13.02 17.38 7.52
C GLY A 27 14.02 16.25 7.81
N MET A 28 13.57 15.10 8.31
CA MET A 28 14.42 13.91 8.49
C MET A 28 15.03 13.46 7.16
N VAL A 29 14.24 13.42 6.08
CA VAL A 29 14.72 13.06 4.74
C VAL A 29 15.68 14.12 4.18
N ALA A 30 15.39 15.42 4.38
CA ALA A 30 16.27 16.51 3.98
C ALA A 30 17.64 16.39 4.67
N ARG A 31 17.66 16.05 5.96
CA ARG A 31 18.88 15.79 6.73
C ARG A 31 19.67 14.60 6.20
N GLU A 32 19.00 13.49 5.87
CA GLU A 32 19.66 12.33 5.26
C GLU A 32 20.34 12.70 3.93
N ARG A 33 19.73 13.59 3.17
CA ARG A 33 20.22 14.07 1.88
C ARG A 33 21.21 15.23 1.97
N ARG A 34 21.50 15.70 3.21
CA ARG A 34 22.41 16.84 3.47
C ARG A 34 22.01 18.11 2.71
N PHE A 35 20.71 18.39 2.63
CA PHE A 35 20.23 19.64 2.03
C PHE A 35 20.66 20.84 2.86
N ASP A 36 20.86 21.96 2.20
CA ASP A 36 21.04 23.25 2.85
C ASP A 36 19.76 23.70 3.58
N LEU A 37 19.80 24.80 4.29
CA LEU A 37 18.68 25.28 5.08
C LEU A 37 17.42 25.53 4.23
N VAL A 38 17.58 26.08 3.03
CA VAL A 38 16.47 26.41 2.13
C VAL A 38 15.82 25.10 1.62
N GLY A 39 16.63 24.17 1.10
CA GLY A 39 16.17 22.88 0.64
C GLY A 39 15.55 22.04 1.76
N PHE A 40 16.08 22.15 2.99
CA PHE A 40 15.53 21.50 4.17
C PHE A 40 14.11 21.98 4.48
N VAL A 41 13.93 23.29 4.59
CA VAL A 41 12.61 23.91 4.87
C VAL A 41 11.65 23.63 3.73
N ALA A 42 12.08 23.78 2.48
CA ALA A 42 11.24 23.51 1.32
C ALA A 42 10.73 22.06 1.31
N LEU A 43 11.60 21.07 1.54
CA LEU A 43 11.17 19.66 1.56
C LEU A 43 10.22 19.36 2.74
N ALA A 44 10.46 19.94 3.91
CA ALA A 44 9.58 19.79 5.05
C ALA A 44 8.18 20.37 4.78
N LEU A 45 8.10 21.59 4.22
CA LEU A 45 6.83 22.23 3.84
C LEU A 45 6.09 21.44 2.75
N MET A 46 6.81 21.02 1.70
CA MET A 46 6.23 20.22 0.62
C MET A 46 5.67 18.88 1.12
N ALA A 47 6.39 18.22 2.03
CA ALA A 47 5.92 16.97 2.62
C ALA A 47 4.69 17.19 3.53
N ALA A 48 4.67 18.28 4.28
CA ALA A 48 3.61 18.58 5.24
C ALA A 48 2.30 19.04 4.59
N LEU A 49 2.39 19.89 3.57
CA LEU A 49 1.24 20.58 2.99
C LEU A 49 0.80 19.98 1.64
N GLY A 50 1.68 19.22 0.98
CA GLY A 50 1.51 18.84 -0.41
C GLY A 50 0.24 18.03 -0.69
N GLY A 51 -0.14 17.09 0.17
CA GLY A 51 -1.34 16.27 0.00
C GLY A 51 -2.64 17.11 0.07
N GLY A 52 -2.74 17.98 1.08
CA GLY A 52 -3.86 18.90 1.26
C GLY A 52 -3.95 19.95 0.14
N MET A 53 -2.81 20.49 -0.30
CA MET A 53 -2.76 21.41 -1.42
C MET A 53 -3.20 20.77 -2.74
N LEU A 54 -2.75 19.54 -3.03
CA LEU A 54 -3.21 18.80 -4.19
C LEU A 54 -4.72 18.58 -4.18
N ARG A 55 -5.28 18.17 -3.04
CA ARG A 55 -6.72 18.03 -2.85
C ARG A 55 -7.44 19.33 -3.15
N ASP A 56 -7.04 20.42 -2.51
CA ASP A 56 -7.75 21.69 -2.60
C ASP A 56 -7.68 22.30 -4.02
N VAL A 57 -6.55 22.14 -4.71
CA VAL A 57 -6.39 22.53 -6.12
C VAL A 57 -7.30 21.70 -7.03
N LEU A 58 -7.42 20.37 -6.79
CA LEU A 58 -8.29 19.51 -7.59
C LEU A 58 -9.78 19.79 -7.34
N LEU A 59 -10.15 20.17 -6.11
CA LEU A 59 -11.53 20.53 -5.76
C LEU A 59 -11.96 21.90 -6.32
N GLN A 60 -11.03 22.81 -6.61
CA GLN A 60 -11.27 24.16 -7.16
C GLN A 60 -12.35 24.95 -6.39
N ARG A 61 -12.37 24.85 -5.07
CA ARG A 61 -13.34 25.49 -4.17
C ARG A 61 -12.69 26.56 -3.30
N GLY A 62 -11.93 27.43 -3.93
CA GLY A 62 -11.19 28.52 -3.28
C GLY A 62 -9.70 28.20 -3.10
N PRO A 63 -8.95 29.11 -2.44
CA PRO A 63 -7.54 28.90 -2.20
C PRO A 63 -7.30 27.72 -1.22
N PRO A 64 -6.17 27.00 -1.37
CA PRO A 64 -5.83 25.91 -0.46
C PRO A 64 -5.84 26.33 1.01
N VAL A 65 -6.38 25.49 1.90
CA VAL A 65 -6.46 25.74 3.34
C VAL A 65 -5.07 26.02 3.95
N ALA A 66 -4.03 25.41 3.39
CA ALA A 66 -2.64 25.65 3.79
C ALA A 66 -2.21 27.13 3.65
N LEU A 67 -2.85 27.90 2.79
CA LEU A 67 -2.55 29.32 2.55
C LEU A 67 -3.50 30.27 3.31
N THR A 68 -4.70 29.80 3.68
CA THR A 68 -5.74 30.63 4.32
C THR A 68 -5.78 30.44 5.83
N ASN A 69 -5.36 29.30 6.36
CA ASN A 69 -5.36 29.02 7.77
C ASN A 69 -3.91 28.96 8.31
N PRO A 70 -3.50 29.92 9.18
CA PRO A 70 -2.11 30.02 9.64
C PRO A 70 -1.63 28.82 10.45
N TYR A 71 -2.53 28.01 11.03
CA TYR A 71 -2.14 26.81 11.78
C TYR A 71 -1.47 25.77 10.91
N TYR A 72 -1.82 25.65 9.62
CA TYR A 72 -1.20 24.68 8.71
C TYR A 72 0.26 25.08 8.38
N LEU A 73 0.46 26.34 7.99
CA LEU A 73 1.82 26.82 7.71
C LEU A 73 2.68 26.82 8.99
N GLY A 74 2.11 27.26 10.11
CA GLY A 74 2.77 27.24 11.41
C GLY A 74 3.14 25.81 11.84
N GLY A 75 2.24 24.84 11.68
CA GLY A 75 2.50 23.44 11.96
C GLY A 75 3.61 22.84 11.08
N ALA A 76 3.61 23.18 9.79
CA ALA A 76 4.65 22.73 8.85
C ALA A 76 6.03 23.30 9.20
N VAL A 77 6.10 24.60 9.53
CA VAL A 77 7.32 25.25 10.02
C VAL A 77 7.77 24.67 11.36
N LEU A 78 6.86 24.44 12.29
CA LEU A 78 7.17 23.77 13.56
C LEU A 78 7.78 22.39 13.32
N GLY A 79 7.20 21.58 12.46
CA GLY A 79 7.75 20.28 12.07
C GLY A 79 9.15 20.38 11.48
N ALA A 80 9.38 21.37 10.60
CA ALA A 80 10.71 21.65 10.05
C ALA A 80 11.71 22.02 11.15
N VAL A 81 11.35 22.93 12.06
CA VAL A 81 12.19 23.36 13.17
C VAL A 81 12.51 22.20 14.13
N VAL A 82 11.52 21.40 14.49
CA VAL A 82 11.73 20.20 15.32
C VAL A 82 12.73 19.23 14.66
N ALA A 83 12.56 18.96 13.35
CA ALA A 83 13.47 18.08 12.64
C ALA A 83 14.86 18.71 12.48
N PHE A 84 14.96 20.04 12.40
CA PHE A 84 16.24 20.75 12.29
C PHE A 84 17.02 20.77 13.60
N LEU A 85 16.35 21.04 14.72
CA LEU A 85 16.99 21.16 16.03
C LEU A 85 17.29 19.79 16.67
N LEU A 86 16.35 18.83 16.53
CA LEU A 86 16.50 17.54 17.17
C LEU A 86 17.18 16.50 16.25
N PRO A 87 18.26 15.85 16.72
CA PRO A 87 18.89 14.77 15.98
C PRO A 87 18.05 13.49 16.11
N LEU A 88 16.92 13.43 15.40
CA LEU A 88 15.97 12.31 15.41
C LEU A 88 16.58 11.07 14.71
N ARG A 89 17.70 10.58 15.27
CA ARG A 89 18.46 9.42 14.76
C ARG A 89 18.21 8.20 15.64
N GLY A 90 18.18 7.02 15.02
CA GLY A 90 18.04 5.75 15.73
C GLY A 90 16.78 4.99 15.37
N LYS A 91 16.78 3.70 15.68
CA LYS A 91 15.73 2.75 15.31
C LYS A 91 14.37 3.09 15.94
N TRP A 92 14.37 3.67 17.13
CA TRP A 92 13.16 4.05 17.86
C TRP A 92 12.43 5.21 17.17
N TRP A 93 13.12 6.31 16.88
CA TRP A 93 12.56 7.46 16.17
C TRP A 93 12.05 7.07 14.79
N HIS A 94 12.82 6.27 14.09
CA HIS A 94 12.40 5.77 12.77
C HIS A 94 11.11 4.95 12.85
N ARG A 95 10.97 4.04 13.82
CA ARG A 95 9.74 3.26 14.04
C ARG A 95 8.57 4.14 14.43
N PHE A 96 8.78 5.08 15.36
CA PHE A 96 7.74 5.99 15.83
C PHE A 96 7.18 6.82 14.67
N PHE A 97 8.02 7.47 13.88
CA PHE A 97 7.56 8.29 12.77
C PHE A 97 6.93 7.47 11.63
N ILE A 98 7.36 6.24 11.41
CA ILE A 98 6.68 5.35 10.48
C ILE A 98 5.26 5.01 10.93
N LEU A 99 5.06 4.76 12.22
CA LEU A 99 3.73 4.51 12.77
C LEU A 99 2.88 5.78 12.71
N ALA A 100 3.43 6.92 13.14
CA ALA A 100 2.75 8.20 13.07
C ALA A 100 2.32 8.55 11.63
N ASP A 101 3.19 8.34 10.63
CA ASP A 101 2.88 8.52 9.20
C ASP A 101 1.70 7.64 8.74
N ALA A 102 1.63 6.40 9.22
CA ALA A 102 0.54 5.49 8.88
C ALA A 102 -0.82 5.99 9.44
N PHE A 103 -0.86 6.52 10.66
CA PHE A 103 -2.08 7.09 11.24
C PHE A 103 -2.45 8.43 10.61
N VAL A 104 -1.47 9.29 10.33
CA VAL A 104 -1.66 10.55 9.59
C VAL A 104 -2.24 10.28 8.21
N LEU A 105 -1.74 9.27 7.50
CA LEU A 105 -2.29 8.84 6.22
C LEU A 105 -3.78 8.48 6.33
N GLY A 106 -4.18 7.72 7.36
CA GLY A 106 -5.58 7.38 7.60
C GLY A 106 -6.44 8.61 7.87
N ALA A 107 -5.97 9.52 8.73
CA ALA A 107 -6.65 10.77 9.06
C ALA A 107 -6.83 11.66 7.82
N TRP A 108 -5.76 11.85 7.05
CA TRP A 108 -5.82 12.66 5.84
C TRP A 108 -6.64 12.03 4.72
N SER A 109 -6.68 10.71 4.64
CA SER A 109 -7.61 10.02 3.73
C SER A 109 -9.06 10.26 4.12
N ALA A 110 -9.36 10.28 5.43
CA ALA A 110 -10.69 10.63 5.94
C ALA A 110 -11.04 12.08 5.62
N THR A 111 -10.16 13.04 5.95
CA THR A 111 -10.41 14.47 5.71
C THR A 111 -10.62 14.77 4.23
N GLY A 112 -9.81 14.15 3.36
CA GLY A 112 -9.95 14.28 1.91
C GLY A 112 -11.28 13.72 1.39
N THR A 113 -11.68 12.54 1.88
CA THR A 113 -12.96 11.91 1.53
C THR A 113 -14.16 12.75 1.99
N ILE A 114 -14.18 13.13 3.28
CA ILE A 114 -15.27 13.89 3.89
C ILE A 114 -15.45 15.23 3.17
N LYS A 115 -14.38 16.00 3.01
CA LYS A 115 -14.43 17.29 2.33
C LYS A 115 -14.95 17.18 0.89
N THR A 116 -14.63 16.10 0.20
CA THR A 116 -15.11 15.87 -1.18
C THR A 116 -16.60 15.56 -1.21
N VAL A 117 -17.08 14.74 -0.27
CA VAL A 117 -18.52 14.43 -0.15
C VAL A 117 -19.33 15.66 0.27
N GLU A 118 -18.84 16.48 1.21
CA GLU A 118 -19.44 17.74 1.64
C GLU A 118 -19.68 18.71 0.47
N LEU A 119 -18.81 18.69 -0.51
CA LEU A 119 -18.91 19.50 -1.72
C LEU A 119 -19.85 18.89 -2.78
N GLY A 120 -20.54 17.80 -2.47
CA GLY A 120 -21.54 17.15 -3.34
C GLY A 120 -20.95 16.23 -4.40
N PHE A 121 -19.66 15.88 -4.33
CA PHE A 121 -19.06 14.92 -5.25
C PHE A 121 -19.46 13.49 -4.88
N GLY A 122 -19.55 12.61 -5.87
CA GLY A 122 -19.90 11.20 -5.68
C GLY A 122 -18.77 10.35 -5.07
N ILE A 123 -19.08 9.07 -4.89
CA ILE A 123 -18.21 8.07 -4.22
C ILE A 123 -16.82 7.97 -4.86
N GLY A 124 -16.74 7.85 -6.18
CA GLY A 124 -15.46 7.68 -6.88
C GLY A 124 -14.49 8.85 -6.65
N PRO A 125 -14.88 10.10 -6.94
CA PRO A 125 -14.07 11.27 -6.62
C PRO A 125 -13.70 11.39 -5.14
N ALA A 126 -14.61 11.07 -4.22
CA ALA A 126 -14.34 11.15 -2.79
C ALA A 126 -13.25 10.14 -2.35
N MET A 127 -13.32 8.90 -2.82
CA MET A 127 -12.29 7.90 -2.56
C MET A 127 -10.94 8.31 -3.19
N LEU A 128 -10.96 8.79 -4.43
CA LEU A 128 -9.75 9.24 -5.13
C LEU A 128 -9.06 10.39 -4.38
N LEU A 129 -9.81 11.44 -4.03
CA LEU A 129 -9.25 12.60 -3.34
C LEU A 129 -8.85 12.27 -1.89
N GLY A 130 -9.54 11.34 -1.23
CA GLY A 130 -9.09 10.78 0.04
C GLY A 130 -7.72 10.13 -0.08
N VAL A 131 -7.52 9.26 -1.06
CA VAL A 131 -6.22 8.62 -1.31
C VAL A 131 -5.17 9.67 -1.66
N ILE A 132 -5.45 10.59 -2.60
CA ILE A 132 -4.50 11.66 -3.00
C ILE A 132 -4.09 12.50 -1.78
N THR A 133 -5.03 12.85 -0.90
CA THR A 133 -4.74 13.63 0.30
C THR A 133 -3.80 12.87 1.23
N GLY A 134 -4.11 11.59 1.50
CA GLY A 134 -3.31 10.77 2.41
C GLY A 134 -1.89 10.49 1.92
N VAL A 135 -1.73 10.17 0.63
CA VAL A 135 -0.42 9.78 0.08
C VAL A 135 0.38 10.94 -0.51
N GLY A 136 -0.28 12.07 -0.82
CA GLY A 136 0.27 13.15 -1.64
C GLY A 136 1.54 13.77 -1.06
N GLY A 137 1.58 14.07 0.23
CA GLY A 137 2.76 14.62 0.90
C GLY A 137 3.97 13.69 0.83
N GLY A 138 3.75 12.39 1.09
CA GLY A 138 4.79 11.36 0.97
C GLY A 138 5.26 11.16 -0.47
N MET A 139 4.35 11.26 -1.43
CA MET A 139 4.66 11.17 -2.86
C MET A 139 5.53 12.34 -3.32
N ILE A 140 5.13 13.58 -3.00
CA ILE A 140 5.90 14.79 -3.34
C ILE A 140 7.28 14.72 -2.71
N ARG A 141 7.38 14.37 -1.42
CA ARG A 141 8.66 14.17 -0.72
C ARG A 141 9.55 13.16 -1.45
N GLY A 142 9.00 12.01 -1.86
CA GLY A 142 9.73 10.97 -2.59
C GLY A 142 10.27 11.47 -3.91
N ILE A 143 9.44 12.12 -4.73
CA ILE A 143 9.81 12.66 -6.03
C ILE A 143 10.90 13.73 -5.88
N ALA A 144 10.74 14.65 -4.93
CA ALA A 144 11.68 15.74 -4.69
C ALA A 144 13.11 15.26 -4.35
N VAL A 145 13.24 14.08 -3.75
CA VAL A 145 14.56 13.49 -3.42
C VAL A 145 15.01 12.40 -4.40
N GLY A 146 14.31 12.24 -5.52
CA GLY A 146 14.66 11.23 -6.53
C GLY A 146 14.47 9.77 -6.07
N ARG A 147 13.55 9.53 -5.12
CA ARG A 147 13.18 8.18 -4.69
C ARG A 147 11.83 7.80 -5.29
N THR A 148 11.66 6.56 -5.69
CA THR A 148 10.34 6.05 -6.08
C THR A 148 9.38 6.16 -4.89
N PRO A 149 8.27 6.91 -5.04
CA PRO A 149 7.28 7.05 -3.96
C PRO A 149 6.71 5.72 -3.51
N ALA A 150 6.34 5.63 -2.24
CA ALA A 150 5.81 4.40 -1.62
C ALA A 150 4.51 3.87 -2.27
N ILE A 151 3.82 4.71 -3.04
CA ILE A 151 2.61 4.34 -3.79
C ILE A 151 2.92 3.47 -5.02
N PHE A 152 4.13 3.58 -5.60
CA PHE A 152 4.53 2.86 -6.79
C PHE A 152 5.37 1.63 -6.43
N GLY A 153 4.87 0.46 -6.75
CA GLY A 153 5.53 -0.83 -6.83
C GLY A 153 6.49 -1.28 -5.72
N GLY A 154 6.28 -2.50 -5.23
CA GLY A 154 7.21 -3.18 -4.32
C GLY A 154 7.17 -2.76 -2.85
N ASN A 155 6.43 -1.71 -2.49
CA ASN A 155 6.24 -1.30 -1.11
C ASN A 155 5.00 -1.94 -0.47
N THR A 156 5.01 -2.01 0.86
CA THR A 156 3.87 -2.49 1.64
C THR A 156 2.70 -1.53 1.46
N LEU A 157 1.57 -2.04 1.12
CA LEU A 157 0.18 -1.52 0.98
C LEU A 157 -0.11 -0.07 1.47
N TYR A 158 0.74 0.92 1.13
CA TYR A 158 0.60 2.31 1.60
C TYR A 158 -0.66 2.98 1.03
N ALA A 159 -0.82 2.95 -0.29
CA ALA A 159 -2.01 3.48 -0.96
C ALA A 159 -3.27 2.64 -0.67
N THR A 160 -3.13 1.34 -0.47
CA THR A 160 -4.24 0.45 -0.10
C THR A 160 -4.76 0.77 1.29
N GLY A 161 -3.87 1.14 2.23
CA GLY A 161 -4.28 1.62 3.56
C GLY A 161 -5.04 2.94 3.48
N ALA A 162 -4.59 3.87 2.63
CA ALA A 162 -5.32 5.11 2.35
C ALA A 162 -6.72 4.82 1.77
N LEU A 163 -6.81 3.91 0.79
CA LEU A 163 -8.08 3.50 0.19
C LEU A 163 -9.00 2.82 1.22
N ALA A 164 -8.47 1.93 2.04
CA ALA A 164 -9.23 1.28 3.10
C ALA A 164 -9.81 2.28 4.11
N ALA A 165 -9.09 3.37 4.41
CA ALA A 165 -9.56 4.44 5.28
C ALA A 165 -10.75 5.22 4.70
N THR A 166 -10.84 5.35 3.37
CA THR A 166 -11.96 6.08 2.74
C THR A 166 -13.32 5.41 2.94
N ILE A 167 -13.34 4.08 3.13
CA ILE A 167 -14.57 3.30 3.26
C ILE A 167 -15.33 3.67 4.56
N PRO A 168 -14.75 3.52 5.77
CA PRO A 168 -15.43 3.94 6.99
C PRO A 168 -15.62 5.45 7.07
N ALA A 169 -14.73 6.26 6.49
CA ALA A 169 -14.92 7.70 6.40
C ALA A 169 -16.25 8.04 5.72
N MET A 170 -16.51 7.44 4.57
CA MET A 170 -17.74 7.68 3.79
C MET A 170 -18.97 7.07 4.45
N ALA A 171 -18.89 5.82 4.90
CA ALA A 171 -20.03 5.11 5.49
C ALA A 171 -20.55 5.82 6.74
N LEU A 172 -19.65 6.19 7.67
CA LEU A 172 -20.03 6.87 8.91
C LEU A 172 -20.41 8.33 8.71
N TRP A 173 -19.85 9.00 7.70
CA TRP A 173 -20.29 10.34 7.33
C TRP A 173 -21.75 10.34 6.87
N HIS A 174 -22.13 9.44 5.96
CA HIS A 174 -23.52 9.31 5.51
C HIS A 174 -24.49 8.84 6.60
N ALA A 175 -23.96 8.12 7.61
CA ALA A 175 -24.74 7.75 8.80
C ALA A 175 -24.92 8.91 9.81
N GLY A 176 -24.39 10.11 9.52
CA GLY A 176 -24.51 11.28 10.41
C GLY A 176 -23.53 11.30 11.60
N HIS A 177 -22.46 10.52 11.53
CA HIS A 177 -21.45 10.41 12.60
C HIS A 177 -20.07 10.89 12.16
N PRO A 178 -19.86 12.20 11.93
CA PRO A 178 -18.61 12.72 11.37
C PRO A 178 -17.38 12.48 12.25
N SER A 179 -17.53 12.56 13.57
CA SER A 179 -16.42 12.29 14.50
C SER A 179 -15.99 10.84 14.47
N LEU A 180 -16.95 9.92 14.43
CA LEU A 180 -16.66 8.47 14.28
C LEU A 180 -16.06 8.17 12.92
N ALA A 181 -16.47 8.85 11.86
CA ALA A 181 -15.89 8.71 10.53
C ALA A 181 -14.39 9.01 10.53
N LEU A 182 -13.97 10.12 11.15
CA LEU A 182 -12.55 10.48 11.26
C LEU A 182 -11.77 9.47 12.08
N ILE A 183 -12.27 9.10 13.25
CA ILE A 183 -11.59 8.16 14.17
C ILE A 183 -11.47 6.77 13.50
N ALA A 184 -12.57 6.22 12.99
CA ALA A 184 -12.58 4.90 12.38
C ALA A 184 -11.66 4.83 11.15
N ALA A 185 -11.69 5.85 10.30
CA ALA A 185 -10.83 5.91 9.12
C ALA A 185 -9.34 6.02 9.49
N THR A 186 -9.03 6.86 10.51
CA THR A 186 -7.66 6.98 11.03
C THR A 186 -7.15 5.64 11.55
N LEU A 187 -7.95 4.94 12.34
CA LEU A 187 -7.60 3.63 12.88
C LEU A 187 -7.46 2.58 11.77
N VAL A 188 -8.42 2.48 10.86
CA VAL A 188 -8.38 1.50 9.76
C VAL A 188 -7.16 1.75 8.87
N GLY A 189 -6.92 2.97 8.43
CA GLY A 189 -5.76 3.32 7.63
C GLY A 189 -4.43 3.03 8.34
N GLY A 190 -4.31 3.47 9.60
CA GLY A 190 -3.14 3.26 10.44
C GLY A 190 -2.86 1.78 10.70
N ILE A 191 -3.89 1.00 11.07
CA ILE A 191 -3.77 -0.44 11.34
C ILE A 191 -3.40 -1.19 10.05
N VAL A 192 -4.09 -0.94 8.93
CA VAL A 192 -3.82 -1.62 7.66
C VAL A 192 -2.39 -1.34 7.19
N CYS A 193 -1.95 -0.08 7.20
CA CYS A 193 -0.57 0.27 6.82
C CYS A 193 0.47 -0.35 7.76
N THR A 194 0.22 -0.34 9.07
CA THR A 194 1.12 -0.91 10.07
C THR A 194 1.19 -2.43 9.95
N ALA A 195 0.05 -3.11 9.85
CA ALA A 195 -0.04 -4.54 9.66
C ALA A 195 0.63 -4.98 8.36
N ALA A 196 0.33 -4.30 7.25
CA ALA A 196 0.94 -4.58 5.96
C ALA A 196 2.47 -4.48 6.00
N ARG A 197 3.00 -3.52 6.76
CA ARG A 197 4.45 -3.36 6.97
C ARG A 197 5.03 -4.46 7.86
N TRP A 198 4.34 -4.82 8.92
CA TRP A 198 4.77 -5.86 9.86
C TRP A 198 4.79 -7.24 9.20
N TYR A 199 3.68 -7.59 8.52
CA TYR A 199 3.56 -8.86 7.80
C TYR A 199 4.19 -8.84 6.41
N LYS A 200 4.81 -7.71 5.99
CA LYS A 200 5.45 -7.53 4.67
C LYS A 200 4.50 -7.84 3.51
N TRP A 201 3.21 -7.50 3.66
CA TRP A 201 2.25 -7.66 2.57
C TRP A 201 2.62 -6.77 1.39
N ARG A 202 2.65 -7.36 0.21
CA ARG A 202 2.94 -6.66 -1.04
C ARG A 202 1.86 -7.00 -2.05
N LEU A 203 1.51 -6.02 -2.88
CA LEU A 203 0.69 -6.31 -4.05
C LEU A 203 1.55 -7.02 -5.09
N PRO A 204 0.99 -7.99 -5.82
CA PRO A 204 1.68 -8.62 -6.93
C PRO A 204 2.02 -7.59 -8.00
N LEU A 205 3.20 -7.75 -8.59
CA LEU A 205 3.67 -6.88 -9.66
C LEU A 205 2.97 -7.23 -10.98
N ASN A 206 2.95 -6.28 -11.92
CA ASN A 206 2.35 -6.47 -13.25
C ASN A 206 2.93 -7.70 -13.98
N ASP A 207 4.21 -8.02 -13.77
CA ASP A 207 4.87 -9.20 -14.32
C ASP A 207 4.27 -10.53 -13.83
N ASP A 208 3.62 -10.55 -12.66
CA ASP A 208 2.98 -11.74 -12.11
C ASP A 208 1.68 -12.07 -12.85
N TYR A 209 1.03 -11.08 -13.48
CA TYR A 209 -0.22 -11.21 -14.24
C TYR A 209 -0.03 -11.21 -15.77
N SER A 210 1.20 -11.31 -16.27
CA SER A 210 1.41 -11.28 -17.71
C SER A 210 0.83 -12.55 -18.36
N LEU A 211 -0.28 -12.40 -19.10
CA LEU A 211 -0.86 -13.45 -19.95
C LEU A 211 0.20 -14.04 -20.91
N GLY A 212 1.21 -13.25 -21.27
CA GLY A 212 2.32 -13.69 -22.07
C GLY A 212 3.25 -14.72 -21.40
N ARG A 213 3.35 -14.73 -20.06
CA ARG A 213 4.12 -15.75 -19.32
C ARG A 213 3.34 -17.06 -19.28
N THR A 214 2.04 -17.00 -19.00
CA THR A 214 1.14 -18.16 -19.03
C THR A 214 1.07 -18.76 -20.44
N TYR A 215 0.92 -17.92 -21.46
CA TYR A 215 0.91 -18.36 -22.86
C TYR A 215 2.25 -19.01 -23.26
N ARG A 216 3.39 -18.43 -22.91
CA ARG A 216 4.72 -19.02 -23.17
C ARG A 216 4.94 -20.34 -22.42
N GLN A 217 4.49 -20.46 -21.18
CA GLN A 217 4.58 -21.71 -20.42
C GLN A 217 3.69 -22.80 -21.04
N VAL A 218 2.45 -22.47 -21.37
CA VAL A 218 1.53 -23.40 -22.05
C VAL A 218 2.09 -23.82 -23.42
N ARG A 219 2.60 -22.87 -24.20
CA ARG A 219 3.21 -23.17 -25.49
C ARG A 219 4.47 -24.04 -25.37
N ALA A 220 5.36 -23.73 -24.42
CA ALA A 220 6.55 -24.54 -24.16
C ALA A 220 6.18 -25.97 -23.71
N SER A 221 5.17 -26.13 -22.88
CA SER A 221 4.67 -27.46 -22.48
C SER A 221 4.05 -28.22 -23.66
N PHE A 222 3.37 -27.54 -24.56
CA PHE A 222 2.84 -28.14 -25.80
C PHE A 222 3.95 -28.56 -26.77
N GLU A 223 4.96 -27.72 -26.95
CA GLU A 223 6.11 -28.03 -27.80
C GLU A 223 6.94 -29.20 -27.23
N GLU A 224 7.11 -29.26 -25.95
CA GLU A 224 7.78 -30.38 -25.25
C GLU A 224 6.96 -31.67 -25.37
N TYR A 225 5.63 -31.61 -25.19
CA TYR A 225 4.74 -32.76 -25.41
C TYR A 225 4.79 -33.26 -26.86
N THR A 226 4.81 -32.36 -27.81
CA THR A 226 4.90 -32.72 -29.28
C THR A 226 6.23 -33.36 -29.57
N ARG A 227 7.35 -32.82 -29.06
CA ARG A 227 8.68 -33.45 -29.22
C ARG A 227 8.75 -34.84 -28.58
N MET A 228 8.18 -35.03 -27.39
CA MET A 228 8.16 -36.36 -26.75
C MET A 228 7.31 -37.36 -27.52
N ARG A 229 6.22 -36.92 -28.17
CA ARG A 229 5.38 -37.72 -29.02
C ARG A 229 6.08 -38.13 -30.31
N GLU A 230 6.78 -37.20 -30.96
CA GLU A 230 7.55 -37.45 -32.20
C GLU A 230 8.77 -38.34 -31.94
N ALA A 231 9.45 -38.18 -30.79
CA ALA A 231 10.57 -39.04 -30.41
C ALA A 231 10.16 -40.49 -30.04
N GLY A 232 8.88 -40.84 -30.13
CA GLY A 232 8.41 -42.21 -29.85
C GLY A 232 8.56 -42.70 -28.40
N LEU A 233 8.98 -41.82 -27.49
CA LEU A 233 9.25 -42.15 -26.09
C LEU A 233 8.00 -42.61 -25.33
N LEU A 234 6.84 -42.14 -25.73
CA LEU A 234 5.56 -42.58 -25.15
C LEU A 234 5.19 -43.99 -25.61
N ARG A 235 5.58 -44.38 -26.81
CA ARG A 235 5.35 -45.75 -27.35
C ARG A 235 6.27 -46.74 -26.64
N ARG A 236 7.56 -46.40 -26.41
CA ARG A 236 8.53 -47.24 -25.69
C ARG A 236 8.09 -47.53 -24.24
N ARG A 237 7.66 -46.54 -23.48
CA ARG A 237 7.16 -46.75 -22.11
C ARG A 237 5.93 -47.66 -22.05
N ARG A 238 5.05 -47.59 -23.04
CA ARG A 238 3.87 -48.46 -23.12
C ARG A 238 4.22 -49.91 -23.43
N THR A 239 5.18 -50.12 -24.33
CA THR A 239 5.71 -51.45 -24.65
C THR A 239 6.51 -52.05 -23.50
N GLU A 240 7.36 -51.30 -22.82
CA GLU A 240 8.10 -51.75 -21.64
C GLU A 240 7.15 -52.13 -20.48
N ALA A 241 6.12 -51.32 -20.24
CA ALA A 241 5.14 -51.61 -19.20
C ALA A 241 4.31 -52.87 -19.50
N VAL A 242 4.00 -53.14 -20.77
CA VAL A 242 3.32 -54.35 -21.21
C VAL A 242 4.23 -55.57 -21.09
N GLU A 243 5.52 -55.44 -21.45
CA GLU A 243 6.51 -56.51 -21.31
C GLU A 243 6.81 -56.86 -19.86
N ILE A 244 6.91 -55.89 -18.99
CA ILE A 244 7.08 -56.12 -17.53
C ILE A 244 5.88 -56.83 -16.94
N ARG A 245 4.65 -56.45 -17.34
CA ARG A 245 3.44 -57.18 -16.91
C ARG A 245 3.40 -58.62 -17.47
N ALA A 246 3.80 -58.84 -18.70
CA ALA A 246 3.87 -60.18 -19.29
C ALA A 246 4.92 -61.07 -18.60
N ARG A 247 6.08 -60.56 -18.24
CA ARG A 247 7.12 -61.27 -17.47
C ARG A 247 6.65 -61.62 -16.07
N HIS A 248 5.89 -60.75 -15.37
CA HIS A 248 5.32 -61.04 -14.06
C HIS A 248 4.20 -62.10 -14.10
N SER A 249 3.39 -62.10 -15.16
CA SER A 249 2.32 -63.10 -15.31
C SER A 249 2.89 -64.49 -15.64
N ARG A 250 3.96 -64.59 -16.43
CA ARG A 250 4.67 -65.87 -16.71
C ARG A 250 5.35 -66.42 -15.43
N ARG A 251 5.97 -65.57 -14.58
CA ARG A 251 6.55 -66.00 -13.32
C ARG A 251 5.50 -66.52 -12.31
N ARG A 252 4.27 -65.96 -12.31
CA ARG A 252 3.19 -66.45 -11.45
C ARG A 252 2.63 -67.81 -11.93
N ARG A 253 2.54 -68.05 -13.26
CA ARG A 253 2.10 -69.34 -13.78
C ARG A 253 3.14 -70.47 -13.58
N GLY A 254 4.44 -70.14 -13.68
CA GLY A 254 5.49 -71.15 -13.42
C GLY A 254 5.64 -71.59 -11.95
N ARG A 255 5.20 -70.75 -10.98
CA ARG A 255 5.19 -71.15 -9.55
C ARG A 255 3.93 -71.95 -9.13
N GLY A 256 2.89 -71.99 -9.97
CA GLY A 256 1.64 -72.74 -9.69
C GLY A 256 1.72 -74.20 -10.10
N LEU A 257 2.62 -74.62 -10.99
CA LEU A 257 2.77 -75.96 -11.51
C LEU A 257 3.79 -76.85 -10.73
N GLY A 258 4.46 -76.29 -9.73
CA GLY A 258 5.49 -77.01 -8.91
C GLY A 258 5.01 -77.58 -7.60
N ARG A 259 3.69 -77.48 -7.27
CA ARG A 259 3.10 -77.95 -5.96
C ARG A 259 2.03 -79.04 -6.15
N GLY A 260 2.28 -80.00 -7.04
CA GLY A 260 1.35 -81.11 -7.25
C GLY A 260 2.07 -82.39 -7.69
N ARG A 261 3.01 -82.92 -6.86
CA ARG A 261 3.48 -84.31 -6.91
C ARG A 261 4.48 -84.53 -5.78
N SER A 262 3.98 -85.08 -4.65
CA SER A 262 4.58 -86.16 -3.84
C SER A 262 3.73 -86.23 -2.58
N ARG A 263 2.98 -87.28 -2.56
CA ARG A 263 2.57 -88.22 -1.53
C ARG A 263 2.41 -87.66 -0.11
#